data_67917c7792dfddcca9df13de040c6e80
#
_entry.id   67917c7792dfddcca9df13de040c6e80
#
_cell.length_a   1.000
_cell.length_b   1.000
_cell.length_c   1.000
_cell.angle_alpha   90.00
_cell.angle_beta   90.00
_cell.angle_gamma   90.00
#
_symmetry.space_group_name_H-M   'P 1'
#
loop_
_entity.id
_entity.type
_entity.pdbx_description
1 polymer ?
#
loop_
_entity_poly.entity_id
_entity_poly.type
_entity_poly.pdbx_seq_one_letter_code
_entity_poly.pdbx_strand_id
1 'polypeptide(L)'
;MKIENILNKGADILKANKIVNPFLDAEILLSESIKKNKKHIILNPTEVLKRQHLNKFNKLIERRKKGEPVAYLINKKEFWKNEFYINKDVLIPRPDSELIIEQVLKIYSKDTQLQVLDVGT
;
A
#
# COMPACT_ATOMS: atom_id res chain seq x y z
N MET A 1 -3.51 0.72 -23.91
CA MET A 1 -3.76 2.00 -23.21
C MET A 1 -2.48 2.48 -22.55
N LYS A 2 -2.26 3.75 -22.55
CA LYS A 2 -1.10 4.40 -21.89
C LYS A 2 -1.28 4.42 -20.39
N ILE A 3 -0.15 4.41 -19.65
CA ILE A 3 -0.13 4.47 -18.18
C ILE A 3 -1.00 5.61 -17.64
N GLU A 4 -0.85 6.82 -18.18
CA GLU A 4 -1.62 7.99 -17.70
C GLU A 4 -3.13 7.79 -17.83
N ASN A 5 -3.59 7.20 -18.91
CA ASN A 5 -5.01 6.94 -19.14
C ASN A 5 -5.56 5.86 -18.20
N ILE A 6 -4.78 4.80 -17.99
CA ILE A 6 -5.14 3.70 -17.09
C ILE A 6 -5.22 4.20 -15.66
N LEU A 7 -4.23 5.00 -15.25
CA LEU A 7 -4.16 5.57 -13.90
C LEU A 7 -5.35 6.49 -13.63
N ASN A 8 -5.63 7.42 -14.55
CA ASN A 8 -6.75 8.34 -14.41
C ASN A 8 -8.09 7.62 -14.38
N LYS A 9 -8.28 6.63 -15.24
CA LYS A 9 -9.51 5.82 -15.25
C LYS A 9 -9.69 5.05 -13.94
N GLY A 10 -8.64 4.46 -13.43
CA GLY A 10 -8.66 3.77 -12.13
C GLY A 10 -9.00 4.72 -10.98
N ALA A 11 -8.36 5.88 -10.95
CA ALA A 11 -8.64 6.91 -9.95
C ALA A 11 -10.09 7.40 -10.02
N ASP A 12 -10.63 7.59 -11.21
CA ASP A 12 -12.03 8.01 -11.39
C ASP A 12 -13.02 6.98 -10.85
N ILE A 13 -12.76 5.69 -11.09
CA ILE A 13 -13.59 4.60 -10.54
C ILE A 13 -13.57 4.63 -9.01
N LEU A 14 -12.40 4.77 -8.41
CA LEU A 14 -12.26 4.82 -6.95
C LEU A 14 -12.93 6.07 -6.37
N LYS A 15 -12.77 7.22 -7.03
CA LYS A 15 -13.41 8.47 -6.62
C LYS A 15 -14.93 8.37 -6.65
N ALA A 16 -15.49 7.75 -7.68
CA ALA A 16 -16.93 7.53 -7.81
C ALA A 16 -17.49 6.63 -6.70
N ASN A 17 -16.66 5.78 -6.11
CA ASN A 17 -17.01 4.90 -4.99
C ASN A 17 -16.56 5.43 -3.63
N LYS A 18 -16.30 6.73 -3.52
CA LYS A 18 -15.99 7.47 -2.28
C LYS A 18 -14.72 7.00 -1.57
N ILE A 19 -13.75 6.49 -2.31
CA ILE A 19 -12.43 6.17 -1.75
C ILE A 19 -11.70 7.49 -1.43
N VAL A 20 -11.10 7.57 -0.24
CA VAL A 20 -10.53 8.82 0.31
C VAL A 20 -9.37 9.36 -0.52
N ASN A 21 -8.45 8.50 -0.95
CA ASN A 21 -7.27 8.86 -1.74
C ASN A 21 -7.24 8.11 -3.06
N PRO A 22 -8.17 8.40 -3.99
CA PRO A 22 -8.35 7.57 -5.18
C PRO A 22 -7.13 7.52 -6.09
N PHE A 23 -6.47 8.64 -6.31
CA PHE A 23 -5.29 8.71 -7.18
C PHE A 23 -4.09 7.98 -6.57
N LEU A 24 -3.82 8.20 -5.29
CA LEU A 24 -2.74 7.52 -4.58
C LEU A 24 -2.95 6.00 -4.57
N ASP A 25 -4.16 5.56 -4.27
CA ASP A 25 -4.49 4.13 -4.28
C ASP A 25 -4.32 3.53 -5.68
N ALA A 26 -4.78 4.23 -6.72
CA ALA A 26 -4.60 3.79 -8.09
C ALA A 26 -3.11 3.68 -8.48
N GLU A 27 -2.28 4.64 -8.06
CA GLU A 27 -0.82 4.57 -8.28
C GLU A 27 -0.19 3.34 -7.62
N ILE A 28 -0.54 3.07 -6.37
CA ILE A 28 -0.01 1.93 -5.62
C ILE A 28 -0.42 0.62 -6.30
N LEU A 29 -1.68 0.49 -6.69
CA LEU A 29 -2.20 -0.71 -7.34
C LEU A 29 -1.60 -0.92 -8.73
N LEU A 30 -1.38 0.15 -9.48
CA LEU A 30 -0.72 0.08 -10.78
C LEU A 30 0.74 -0.33 -10.64
N SER A 31 1.45 0.27 -9.70
CA SER A 31 2.84 -0.08 -9.37
C SER A 31 2.98 -1.57 -9.06
N GLU A 32 2.09 -2.11 -8.24
CA GLU A 32 2.04 -3.53 -7.93
C GLU A 32 1.74 -4.40 -9.16
N SER A 33 0.85 -3.92 -10.03
CA SER A 33 0.44 -4.67 -11.23
C SER A 33 1.56 -4.84 -12.24
N ILE A 34 2.40 -3.80 -12.40
CA ILE A 34 3.51 -3.80 -13.36
C ILE A 34 4.86 -4.16 -12.74
N LYS A 35 4.91 -4.33 -11.40
CA LYS A 35 6.14 -4.59 -10.64
C LYS A 35 7.21 -3.52 -10.86
N LYS A 36 6.79 -2.26 -10.92
CA LYS A 36 7.66 -1.09 -11.02
C LYS A 36 7.29 -0.10 -9.90
N ASN A 37 8.23 0.76 -9.50
CA ASN A 37 7.96 1.76 -8.48
C ASN A 37 7.12 2.94 -9.03
N LYS A 38 6.63 3.79 -8.13
CA LYS A 38 5.85 4.98 -8.51
C LYS A 38 6.63 5.93 -9.43
N LYS A 39 7.94 6.02 -9.24
CA LYS A 39 8.81 6.85 -10.06
C LYS A 39 8.73 6.44 -11.53
N HIS A 40 8.71 5.14 -11.82
CA HIS A 40 8.57 4.64 -13.18
C HIS A 40 7.25 5.11 -13.82
N ILE A 41 6.16 5.05 -13.06
CA ILE A 41 4.83 5.49 -13.53
C ILE A 41 4.84 6.98 -13.85
N ILE A 42 5.42 7.81 -12.98
CA ILE A 42 5.49 9.27 -13.16
C ILE A 42 6.34 9.63 -14.38
N LEU A 43 7.47 8.94 -14.57
CA LEU A 43 8.41 9.25 -15.65
C LEU A 43 8.01 8.66 -17.02
N ASN A 44 7.08 7.72 -17.06
CA ASN A 44 6.69 7.01 -18.29
C ASN A 44 5.17 7.05 -18.52
N PRO A 45 4.55 8.24 -18.54
CA PRO A 45 3.09 8.36 -18.65
C PRO A 45 2.52 7.84 -19.98
N THR A 46 3.35 7.82 -21.03
CA THR A 46 2.94 7.40 -22.39
C THR A 46 3.24 5.94 -22.69
N GLU A 47 3.86 5.22 -21.76
CA GLU A 47 4.13 3.79 -21.93
C GLU A 47 2.83 3.01 -22.06
N VAL A 48 2.81 2.10 -23.05
CA VAL A 48 1.66 1.21 -23.28
C VAL A 48 1.84 -0.08 -22.47
N LEU A 49 0.86 -0.40 -21.64
CA LEU A 49 0.92 -1.59 -20.79
C LEU A 49 0.52 -2.85 -21.52
N LYS A 50 1.17 -3.96 -21.18
CA LYS A 50 0.76 -5.29 -21.62
C LYS A 50 -0.61 -5.63 -21.06
N ARG A 51 -1.38 -6.39 -21.85
CA ARG A 51 -2.74 -6.79 -21.47
C ARG A 51 -2.82 -7.50 -20.11
N GLN A 52 -1.83 -8.33 -19.80
CA GLN A 52 -1.79 -9.03 -18.50
C GLN A 52 -1.69 -8.07 -17.31
N HIS A 53 -0.90 -7.00 -17.46
CA HIS A 53 -0.77 -5.99 -16.40
C HIS A 53 -2.05 -5.17 -16.26
N LEU A 54 -2.68 -4.83 -17.36
CA LEU A 54 -3.96 -4.13 -17.35
C LEU A 54 -5.06 -4.96 -16.68
N ASN A 55 -5.12 -6.24 -16.99
CA ASN A 55 -6.10 -7.15 -16.37
C ASN A 55 -5.88 -7.26 -14.86
N LYS A 56 -4.63 -7.39 -14.43
CA LYS A 56 -4.29 -7.43 -13.00
C LYS A 56 -4.71 -6.13 -12.30
N PHE A 57 -4.38 -4.99 -12.89
CA PHE A 57 -4.75 -3.69 -12.36
C PHE A 57 -6.27 -3.54 -12.23
N ASN A 58 -7.02 -3.90 -13.26
CA ASN A 58 -8.49 -3.82 -13.24
C ASN A 58 -9.09 -4.68 -12.13
N LYS A 59 -8.56 -5.88 -11.90
CA LYS A 59 -9.01 -6.73 -10.77
C LYS A 59 -8.75 -6.08 -9.44
N LEU A 60 -7.57 -5.46 -9.24
CA LEU A 60 -7.23 -4.77 -8.00
C LEU A 60 -8.13 -3.54 -7.78
N ILE A 61 -8.42 -2.77 -8.82
CA ILE A 61 -9.35 -1.64 -8.74
C ILE A 61 -10.76 -2.09 -8.33
N GLU A 62 -11.26 -3.18 -8.91
CA GLU A 62 -12.57 -3.73 -8.54
C GLU A 62 -12.63 -4.14 -7.06
N ARG A 63 -11.59 -4.78 -6.56
CA ARG A 63 -11.51 -5.16 -5.15
C ARG A 63 -11.41 -3.93 -4.24
N ARG A 64 -10.60 -2.94 -4.61
CA ARG A 64 -10.47 -1.69 -3.84
C ARG A 64 -11.78 -0.90 -3.84
N LYS A 65 -12.46 -0.83 -4.95
CA LYS A 65 -13.77 -0.19 -5.09
C LYS A 65 -14.78 -0.72 -4.07
N LYS A 66 -14.74 -2.01 -3.77
CA LYS A 66 -15.61 -2.66 -2.79
C LYS A 66 -15.18 -2.40 -1.34
N GLY A 67 -14.08 -1.67 -1.11
CA GLY A 67 -13.62 -1.29 0.21
C GLY A 67 -12.49 -2.16 0.78
N GLU A 68 -11.97 -3.12 0.02
CA GLU A 68 -10.86 -3.95 0.49
C GLU A 68 -9.59 -3.08 0.69
N PRO A 69 -8.92 -3.15 1.85
CA PRO A 69 -7.75 -2.33 2.13
C PRO A 69 -6.59 -2.58 1.16
N VAL A 70 -5.90 -1.51 0.76
CA VAL A 70 -4.75 -1.60 -0.14
C VAL A 70 -3.69 -2.58 0.37
N ALA A 71 -3.39 -2.57 1.67
CA ALA A 71 -2.39 -3.47 2.26
C ALA A 71 -2.71 -4.95 2.02
N TYR A 72 -3.98 -5.32 2.03
CA TYR A 72 -4.41 -6.69 1.71
C TYR A 72 -4.33 -7.00 0.22
N LEU A 73 -4.57 -5.99 -0.63
CA LEU A 73 -4.50 -6.15 -2.08
C LEU A 73 -3.08 -6.39 -2.59
N ILE A 74 -2.11 -5.71 -1.99
CA ILE A 74 -0.69 -5.83 -2.35
C ILE A 74 0.10 -6.73 -1.42
N ASN A 75 -0.52 -7.22 -0.35
CA ASN A 75 0.06 -8.13 0.65
C ASN A 75 1.30 -7.58 1.36
N LYS A 76 1.35 -6.26 1.57
CA LYS A 76 2.46 -5.64 2.28
C LYS A 76 2.09 -4.30 2.90
N LYS A 77 2.80 -3.95 3.98
CA LYS A 77 2.65 -2.66 4.66
C LYS A 77 3.98 -2.28 5.27
N GLU A 78 4.38 -1.04 5.08
CA GLU A 78 5.52 -0.47 5.80
C GLU A 78 5.12 -0.12 7.22
N PHE A 79 5.96 -0.53 8.17
CA PHE A 79 5.82 -0.18 9.57
C PHE A 79 7.20 -0.07 10.19
N TRP A 80 7.49 1.07 10.83
CA TRP A 80 8.77 1.37 11.47
C TRP A 80 9.97 1.06 10.55
N LYS A 81 9.96 1.66 9.33
CA LYS A 81 11.03 1.55 8.32
C LYS A 81 11.23 0.14 7.73
N ASN A 82 10.38 -0.82 8.07
CA ASN A 82 10.42 -2.17 7.52
C ASN A 82 9.15 -2.46 6.75
N GLU A 83 9.27 -3.29 5.72
CA GLU A 83 8.13 -3.80 4.96
C GLU A 83 7.73 -5.17 5.50
N PHE A 84 6.46 -5.32 5.87
CA PHE A 84 5.90 -6.57 6.39
C PHE A 84 4.93 -7.18 5.39
N TYR A 85 4.97 -8.51 5.30
CA TYR A 85 3.94 -9.25 4.59
C TYR A 85 2.63 -9.17 5.37
N ILE A 86 1.54 -8.81 4.68
CA ILE A 86 0.20 -8.66 5.26
C ILE A 86 -0.79 -9.51 4.48
N ASN A 87 -1.69 -10.18 5.18
CA ASN A 87 -2.85 -10.85 4.60
C ASN A 87 -4.09 -10.57 5.45
N LYS A 88 -5.25 -11.05 5.00
CA LYS A 88 -6.54 -10.82 5.67
C LYS A 88 -6.63 -11.37 7.10
N ASP A 89 -5.71 -12.24 7.50
CA ASP A 89 -5.70 -12.86 8.83
C ASP A 89 -4.93 -12.02 9.86
N VAL A 90 -4.29 -10.93 9.43
CA VAL A 90 -3.47 -10.06 10.27
C VAL A 90 -4.04 -8.65 10.28
N LEU A 91 -4.10 -8.04 11.46
CA LEU A 91 -4.45 -6.62 11.57
C LEU A 91 -3.36 -5.77 10.91
N ILE A 92 -3.77 -4.85 10.04
CA ILE A 92 -2.84 -3.91 9.39
C ILE A 92 -2.22 -3.03 10.47
N PRO A 93 -0.86 -2.96 10.56
CA PRO A 93 -0.20 -2.08 11.52
C PRO A 93 -0.64 -0.63 11.36
N ARG A 94 -0.94 0.03 12.48
CA ARG A 94 -1.39 1.42 12.50
C ARG A 94 -0.22 2.38 12.71
N PRO A 95 -0.21 3.56 12.06
CA PRO A 95 0.83 4.56 12.27
C PRO A 95 0.99 4.96 13.73
N ASP A 96 -0.10 5.02 14.50
CA ASP A 96 -0.08 5.37 15.91
C ASP A 96 0.75 4.40 16.78
N SER A 97 0.85 3.14 16.37
CA SER A 97 1.66 2.14 17.07
C SER A 97 3.16 2.45 16.98
N GLU A 98 3.60 3.20 15.98
CA GLU A 98 4.99 3.64 15.84
C GLU A 98 5.40 4.58 16.98
N LEU A 99 4.46 5.33 17.54
CA LEU A 99 4.71 6.20 18.69
C LEU A 99 5.19 5.42 19.92
N ILE A 100 4.68 4.21 20.11
CA ILE A 100 5.11 3.33 21.22
C ILE A 100 6.58 2.95 21.02
N ILE A 101 6.95 2.55 19.81
CA ILE A 101 8.33 2.19 19.46
C ILE A 101 9.24 3.39 19.67
N GLU A 102 8.84 4.56 19.18
CA GLU A 102 9.60 5.80 19.31
C GLU A 102 9.86 6.16 20.76
N GLN A 103 8.84 6.06 21.64
CA GLN A 103 8.99 6.33 23.07
C GLN A 103 9.90 5.32 23.76
N VAL A 104 9.79 4.04 23.44
CA VAL A 104 10.67 3.00 23.99
C VAL A 104 12.13 3.27 23.63
N LEU A 105 12.40 3.63 22.39
CA LEU A 105 13.74 3.93 21.90
C LEU A 105 14.33 5.22 22.52
N LYS A 106 13.49 6.16 22.94
CA LYS A 106 13.93 7.36 23.65
C LYS A 106 14.28 7.08 25.12
N ILE A 107 13.54 6.17 25.76
CA ILE A 107 13.69 5.87 27.19
C ILE A 107 14.84 4.90 27.44
N TYR A 108 15.00 3.90 26.61
CA TYR A 108 15.97 2.81 26.77
C TYR A 108 17.04 2.84 25.70
N SER A 109 18.30 2.63 26.09
CA SER A 109 19.38 2.50 25.15
C SER A 109 19.36 1.12 24.47
N LYS A 110 19.99 1.02 23.30
CA LYS A 110 20.11 -0.21 22.52
C LYS A 110 20.75 -1.37 23.29
N ASP A 111 21.68 -1.04 24.21
CA ASP A 111 22.44 -2.03 24.99
C ASP A 111 21.80 -2.38 26.33
N THR A 112 20.65 -1.80 26.65
CA THR A 112 19.94 -2.07 27.91
C THR A 112 19.29 -3.45 27.85
N GLN A 113 19.57 -4.29 28.85
CA GLN A 113 18.90 -5.59 29.00
C GLN A 113 17.52 -5.38 29.65
N LEU A 114 16.49 -5.80 28.95
CA LEU A 114 15.11 -5.63 29.38
C LEU A 114 14.31 -6.92 29.24
N GLN A 115 13.37 -7.09 30.17
CA GLN A 115 12.28 -8.03 29.97
C GLN A 115 11.06 -7.25 29.48
N VAL A 116 10.51 -7.65 28.34
CA VAL A 116 9.38 -6.94 27.72
C VAL A 116 8.20 -7.91 27.60
N LEU A 117 7.03 -7.43 28.02
CA LEU A 117 5.77 -8.13 27.82
C LEU A 117 4.89 -7.30 26.88
N ASP A 118 4.52 -7.89 25.77
CA ASP A 118 3.56 -7.29 24.84
C ASP A 118 2.21 -8.01 24.99
N VAL A 119 1.23 -7.30 25.54
CA VAL A 119 -0.11 -7.83 25.81
C VAL A 119 -1.02 -7.55 24.62
N GLY A 120 -1.63 -8.59 24.07
CA GLY A 120 -2.55 -8.45 22.95
C GLY A 120 -1.88 -8.37 21.58
N THR A 121 -0.72 -8.97 21.47
CA THR A 121 0.03 -9.03 20.20
C THR A 121 -0.80 -9.59 19.05
#